data_7bf9aa6228f566ab17425e14bcd8a544
#
_entry.id   7bf9aa6228f566ab17425e14bcd8a544
#
_cell.length_a   1.000
_cell.length_b   1.000
_cell.length_c   1.000
_cell.angle_alpha   90.00
_cell.angle_beta   90.00
_cell.angle_gamma   90.00
#
_symmetry.space_group_name_H-M   'P 1'
#
loop_
_entity.id
_entity.type
_entity.pdbx_description
1 polymer ?
#
loop_
_entity_poly.entity_id
_entity_poly.type
_entity_poly.pdbx_seq_one_letter_code
_entity_poly.pdbx_strand_id
1 'polypeptide(L)'
;IPTIKSQSHFIKKVNSEFLKNNSNFIQLLFFSNDIDDDKKKNISESILNFIDTDTVCFRDKGKPELLELQKKRWDNYLYFCKKHFYLDFHINYSIFLKKQKIDIHSKVKKILNKMTNYHLTAFYFLVKITNSIIISLNLLFNDTKAGLAWKDSNLEYEYNKSVWGEDSESKKNFLLKKSFFTDIINFISFFDEEQYE
;
A
#
# COMPACT_ATOMS: atom_id res chain seq x y z
N ILE A 1 16.67 16.78 4.36
CA ILE A 1 16.99 16.77 5.82
C ILE A 1 15.76 17.35 6.50
N PRO A 2 15.06 16.63 7.39
CA PRO A 2 13.95 17.18 8.13
C PRO A 2 14.41 18.42 8.87
N THR A 3 13.61 19.47 8.85
CA THR A 3 13.97 20.72 9.55
C THR A 3 14.06 20.44 11.05
N ILE A 4 14.95 21.14 11.77
CA ILE A 4 15.16 21.02 13.23
C ILE A 4 13.83 21.15 14.01
N LYS A 5 12.82 21.84 13.44
CA LYS A 5 11.48 21.97 14.01
C LYS A 5 10.69 20.66 13.99
N SER A 6 10.73 19.86 12.90
CA SER A 6 10.00 18.57 12.83
C SER A 6 10.60 17.54 13.78
N GLN A 7 11.92 17.54 13.94
CA GLN A 7 12.59 16.69 14.94
C GLN A 7 12.23 17.06 16.38
N SER A 8 12.11 18.35 16.69
CA SER A 8 11.78 18.81 18.05
C SER A 8 10.31 18.49 18.43
N HIS A 9 9.40 18.52 17.46
CA HIS A 9 7.99 18.17 17.67
C HIS A 9 7.83 16.66 17.87
N PHE A 10 8.52 15.85 17.05
CA PHE A 10 8.59 14.40 17.21
C PHE A 10 9.07 14.00 18.61
N ILE A 11 10.18 14.60 19.09
CA ILE A 11 10.74 14.32 20.42
C ILE A 11 9.75 14.68 21.53
N LYS A 12 8.91 15.70 21.37
CA LYS A 12 7.90 16.09 22.36
C LYS A 12 6.68 15.16 22.40
N LYS A 13 6.26 14.60 21.27
CA LYS A 13 5.13 13.63 21.19
C LYS A 13 5.55 12.21 21.57
N VAL A 14 6.83 11.85 21.40
CA VAL A 14 7.35 10.51 21.62
C VAL A 14 7.89 10.40 23.04
N ASN A 15 7.09 9.87 23.93
CA ASN A 15 7.55 9.44 25.26
C ASN A 15 7.99 7.96 25.27
N SER A 16 8.62 7.51 26.36
CA SER A 16 9.11 6.13 26.49
C SER A 16 8.00 5.07 26.40
N GLU A 17 6.78 5.43 26.77
CA GLU A 17 5.60 4.56 26.72
C GLU A 17 5.09 4.43 25.27
N PHE A 18 5.06 5.53 24.50
CA PHE A 18 4.77 5.50 23.05
C PHE A 18 5.77 4.60 22.32
N LEU A 19 7.06 4.71 22.61
CA LEU A 19 8.11 3.90 21.99
C LEU A 19 7.94 2.41 22.29
N LYS A 20 7.61 2.04 23.52
CA LYS A 20 7.39 0.64 23.90
C LYS A 20 6.19 0.02 23.20
N ASN A 21 5.11 0.79 23.00
CA ASN A 21 3.85 0.30 22.45
C ASN A 21 3.76 0.38 20.92
N ASN A 22 4.71 1.08 20.26
CA ASN A 22 4.69 1.33 18.82
C ASN A 22 5.98 0.90 18.12
N SER A 23 6.44 -0.34 18.38
CA SER A 23 7.70 -0.87 17.82
C SER A 23 7.75 -0.81 16.29
N ASN A 24 6.64 -1.07 15.59
CA ASN A 24 6.57 -0.99 14.12
C ASN A 24 6.70 0.45 13.63
N PHE A 25 6.09 1.42 14.30
CA PHE A 25 6.23 2.84 13.97
C PHE A 25 7.70 3.28 14.01
N ILE A 26 8.42 2.86 15.05
CA ILE A 26 9.84 3.17 15.22
C ILE A 26 10.67 2.52 14.11
N GLN A 27 10.40 1.27 13.78
CA GLN A 27 11.07 0.58 12.67
C GLN A 27 10.84 1.29 11.34
N LEU A 28 9.60 1.75 11.06
CA LEU A 28 9.28 2.53 9.88
C LEU A 28 10.04 3.87 9.85
N LEU A 29 10.15 4.53 11.02
CA LEU A 29 10.90 5.78 11.16
C LEU A 29 12.39 5.57 10.88
N PHE A 30 13.02 4.56 11.48
CA PHE A 30 14.42 4.25 11.18
C PHE A 30 14.62 3.89 9.72
N PHE A 31 13.74 3.06 9.16
CA PHE A 31 13.79 2.70 7.75
C PHE A 31 13.73 3.94 6.84
N SER A 32 12.86 4.91 7.14
CA SER A 32 12.71 6.13 6.35
C SER A 32 13.92 7.07 6.46
N ASN A 33 14.53 7.16 7.64
CA ASN A 33 15.74 7.98 7.86
C ASN A 33 16.99 7.39 7.20
N ASP A 34 17.02 6.08 7.01
CA ASP A 34 18.13 5.37 6.34
C ASP A 34 18.03 5.40 4.81
N ILE A 35 17.02 6.05 4.22
CA ILE A 35 16.85 6.12 2.77
C ILE A 35 17.82 7.16 2.19
N ASP A 36 18.88 6.69 1.58
CA ASP A 36 19.75 7.40 0.65
C ASP A 36 19.32 7.17 -0.80
N ASP A 37 20.06 7.70 -1.76
CA ASP A 37 19.74 7.59 -3.20
C ASP A 37 19.76 6.14 -3.70
N ASP A 38 20.71 5.32 -3.25
CA ASP A 38 20.83 3.91 -3.64
C ASP A 38 19.67 3.09 -3.07
N LYS A 39 19.35 3.28 -1.80
CA LYS A 39 18.22 2.63 -1.14
C LYS A 39 16.90 3.06 -1.76
N LYS A 40 16.75 4.35 -2.11
CA LYS A 40 15.58 4.87 -2.82
C LYS A 40 15.39 4.21 -4.17
N LYS A 41 16.46 3.99 -4.91
CA LYS A 41 16.46 3.27 -6.19
C LYS A 41 16.02 1.81 -5.99
N ASN A 42 16.62 1.10 -5.04
CA ASN A 42 16.28 -0.30 -4.74
C ASN A 42 14.82 -0.47 -4.30
N ILE A 43 14.31 0.42 -3.46
CA ILE A 43 12.91 0.45 -3.04
C ILE A 43 12.01 0.66 -4.26
N SER A 44 12.34 1.62 -5.12
CA SER A 44 11.56 1.92 -6.32
C SER A 44 11.52 0.72 -7.26
N GLU A 45 12.64 0.05 -7.52
CA GLU A 45 12.70 -1.16 -8.33
C GLU A 45 11.87 -2.30 -7.74
N SER A 46 11.94 -2.48 -6.40
CA SER A 46 11.11 -3.46 -5.69
C SER A 46 9.61 -3.18 -5.86
N ILE A 47 9.18 -1.92 -5.78
CA ILE A 47 7.79 -1.53 -6.01
C ILE A 47 7.39 -1.79 -7.47
N LEU A 48 8.23 -1.43 -8.44
CA LEU A 48 7.94 -1.59 -9.87
C LEU A 48 7.69 -3.06 -10.25
N ASN A 49 8.26 -4.04 -9.53
CA ASN A 49 8.01 -5.45 -9.76
C ASN A 49 6.54 -5.86 -9.49
N PHE A 50 5.79 -5.09 -8.72
CA PHE A 50 4.35 -5.35 -8.49
C PHE A 50 3.45 -4.87 -9.62
N ILE A 51 3.95 -4.08 -10.59
CA ILE A 51 3.12 -3.52 -11.67
C ILE A 51 2.42 -4.60 -12.48
N ASP A 52 3.14 -5.65 -12.84
CA ASP A 52 2.60 -6.74 -13.66
C ASP A 52 1.75 -7.72 -12.85
N THR A 53 1.93 -7.77 -11.53
CA THR A 53 1.28 -8.73 -10.62
C THR A 53 0.32 -8.09 -9.63
N ASP A 54 -0.05 -6.81 -9.85
CA ASP A 54 -0.98 -6.10 -8.98
C ASP A 54 -2.31 -6.84 -8.86
N THR A 55 -2.69 -7.18 -7.63
CA THR A 55 -3.89 -7.98 -7.33
C THR A 55 -5.16 -7.39 -7.96
N VAL A 56 -5.29 -6.06 -7.97
CA VAL A 56 -6.46 -5.36 -8.53
C VAL A 56 -6.59 -5.54 -10.04
N CYS A 57 -5.51 -5.91 -10.73
CA CYS A 57 -5.52 -6.15 -12.17
C CYS A 57 -6.00 -7.54 -12.57
N PHE A 58 -6.21 -8.47 -11.64
CA PHE A 58 -6.67 -9.83 -11.96
C PHE A 58 -8.18 -9.99 -11.72
N ARG A 59 -8.82 -10.79 -12.57
CA ARG A 59 -10.25 -11.12 -12.47
C ARG A 59 -10.46 -12.61 -12.70
N ASP A 60 -11.19 -13.25 -11.78
CA ASP A 60 -11.50 -14.69 -11.86
C ASP A 60 -12.81 -14.93 -12.61
N LYS A 61 -12.73 -15.26 -13.91
CA LYS A 61 -13.90 -15.63 -14.72
C LYS A 61 -14.49 -16.99 -14.35
N GLY A 62 -13.73 -17.84 -13.68
CA GLY A 62 -14.19 -19.17 -13.25
C GLY A 62 -15.16 -19.12 -12.08
N LYS A 63 -15.22 -17.98 -11.37
CA LYS A 63 -16.10 -17.75 -10.21
C LYS A 63 -16.93 -16.47 -10.43
N PRO A 64 -18.15 -16.58 -11.01
CA PRO A 64 -18.96 -15.40 -11.36
C PRO A 64 -19.25 -14.46 -10.19
N GLU A 65 -19.52 -15.01 -9.01
CA GLU A 65 -19.78 -14.23 -7.80
C GLU A 65 -18.55 -13.42 -7.36
N LEU A 66 -17.37 -14.04 -7.38
CA LEU A 66 -16.11 -13.38 -7.07
C LEU A 66 -15.81 -12.32 -8.11
N LEU A 67 -16.02 -12.60 -9.39
CA LEU A 67 -15.83 -11.64 -10.48
C LEU A 67 -16.66 -10.37 -10.29
N GLU A 68 -17.93 -10.50 -9.92
CA GLU A 68 -18.80 -9.34 -9.67
C GLU A 68 -18.35 -8.56 -8.42
N LEU A 69 -17.91 -9.23 -7.38
CA LEU A 69 -17.31 -8.59 -6.21
C LEU A 69 -16.02 -7.84 -6.58
N GLN A 70 -15.14 -8.45 -7.35
CA GLN A 70 -13.90 -7.83 -7.84
C GLN A 70 -14.19 -6.56 -8.66
N LYS A 71 -15.15 -6.60 -9.60
CA LYS A 71 -15.55 -5.41 -10.35
C LYS A 71 -16.09 -4.32 -9.42
N LYS A 72 -17.08 -4.66 -8.59
CA LYS A 72 -17.74 -3.71 -7.67
C LYS A 72 -16.75 -3.01 -6.74
N ARG A 73 -15.71 -3.73 -6.27
CA ARG A 73 -14.79 -3.26 -5.25
C ARG A 73 -13.54 -2.60 -5.86
N TRP A 74 -13.04 -3.08 -7.00
CA TRP A 74 -11.73 -2.69 -7.53
C TRP A 74 -11.77 -1.70 -8.70
N ASP A 75 -12.88 -1.61 -9.45
CA ASP A 75 -12.94 -0.73 -10.62
C ASP A 75 -12.79 0.75 -10.27
N ASN A 76 -13.27 1.18 -9.09
CA ASN A 76 -13.08 2.55 -8.61
C ASN A 76 -11.62 2.90 -8.35
N TYR A 77 -10.81 1.95 -7.86
CA TYR A 77 -9.37 2.14 -7.65
C TYR A 77 -8.64 2.35 -8.98
N LEU A 78 -8.98 1.53 -9.98
CA LEU A 78 -8.46 1.65 -11.34
C LEU A 78 -8.85 2.98 -11.98
N TYR A 79 -10.11 3.38 -11.83
CA TYR A 79 -10.61 4.65 -12.33
C TYR A 79 -9.84 5.83 -11.73
N PHE A 80 -9.62 5.84 -10.42
CA PHE A 80 -8.84 6.88 -9.75
C PHE A 80 -7.42 6.96 -10.31
N CYS A 81 -6.71 5.83 -10.41
CA CYS A 81 -5.36 5.78 -10.96
C CYS A 81 -5.31 6.30 -12.42
N LYS A 82 -6.28 5.93 -13.24
CA LYS A 82 -6.39 6.41 -14.63
C LYS A 82 -6.63 7.91 -14.69
N LYS A 83 -7.56 8.41 -13.89
CA LYS A 83 -7.97 9.82 -13.88
C LYS A 83 -6.88 10.76 -13.34
N HIS A 84 -6.24 10.41 -12.24
CA HIS A 84 -5.34 11.31 -11.51
C HIS A 84 -3.86 11.12 -11.83
N PHE A 85 -3.47 9.90 -12.23
CA PHE A 85 -2.07 9.58 -12.54
C PHE A 85 -1.85 9.16 -14.00
N TYR A 86 -2.91 9.11 -14.81
CA TYR A 86 -2.85 8.62 -16.20
C TYR A 86 -2.31 7.19 -16.29
N LEU A 87 -2.56 6.37 -15.25
CA LEU A 87 -2.18 4.97 -15.15
C LEU A 87 -3.34 4.10 -15.65
N ASP A 88 -3.32 3.75 -16.93
CA ASP A 88 -4.35 2.92 -17.58
C ASP A 88 -3.95 1.44 -17.54
N PHE A 89 -4.14 0.82 -16.37
CA PHE A 89 -3.80 -0.57 -16.14
C PHE A 89 -4.67 -1.51 -16.97
N HIS A 90 -4.04 -2.55 -17.52
CA HIS A 90 -4.72 -3.63 -18.21
C HIS A 90 -5.25 -4.65 -17.20
N ILE A 91 -6.55 -5.03 -17.35
CA ILE A 91 -7.16 -6.07 -16.52
C ILE A 91 -6.89 -7.44 -17.16
N ASN A 92 -6.33 -8.36 -16.38
CA ASN A 92 -6.03 -9.72 -16.79
C ASN A 92 -7.14 -10.68 -16.33
N TYR A 93 -7.72 -11.40 -17.28
CA TYR A 93 -8.75 -12.43 -17.05
C TYR A 93 -8.23 -13.85 -17.25
N SER A 94 -6.92 -13.99 -17.44
CA SER A 94 -6.26 -15.26 -17.74
C SER A 94 -5.33 -15.63 -16.60
N ILE A 95 -5.06 -16.92 -16.43
CA ILE A 95 -3.99 -17.45 -15.59
C ILE A 95 -2.58 -17.08 -16.14
N PHE A 96 -2.49 -16.78 -17.44
CA PHE A 96 -1.26 -16.33 -18.05
C PHE A 96 -1.05 -14.84 -17.80
N LEU A 97 0.10 -14.51 -17.22
CA LEU A 97 0.49 -13.13 -16.95
C LEU A 97 0.64 -12.34 -18.26
N LYS A 98 -0.14 -11.28 -18.41
CA LYS A 98 0.05 -10.29 -19.45
C LYS A 98 0.68 -9.05 -18.84
N LYS A 99 1.87 -8.70 -19.31
CA LYS A 99 2.59 -7.51 -18.82
C LYS A 99 1.81 -6.23 -19.06
N GLN A 100 1.95 -5.30 -18.15
CA GLN A 100 1.42 -3.95 -18.28
C GLN A 100 2.21 -3.16 -19.35
N LYS A 101 1.63 -2.06 -19.84
CA LYS A 101 2.30 -1.18 -20.81
C LYS A 101 3.56 -0.57 -20.19
N ILE A 102 4.61 -0.42 -20.98
CA ILE A 102 5.91 0.11 -20.53
C ILE A 102 5.81 1.55 -19.97
N ASP A 103 4.85 2.35 -20.44
CA ASP A 103 4.63 3.70 -19.96
C ASP A 103 4.13 3.75 -18.50
N ILE A 104 3.45 2.70 -18.01
CA ILE A 104 3.02 2.58 -16.60
C ILE A 104 4.24 2.57 -15.68
N HIS A 105 5.27 1.78 -16.02
CA HIS A 105 6.50 1.72 -15.23
C HIS A 105 7.15 3.09 -15.11
N SER A 106 7.27 3.83 -16.22
CA SER A 106 7.88 5.15 -16.23
C SER A 106 7.06 6.18 -15.43
N LYS A 107 5.72 6.11 -15.50
CA LYS A 107 4.82 6.98 -14.76
C LYS A 107 4.87 6.69 -13.26
N VAL A 108 4.81 5.42 -12.84
CA VAL A 108 4.94 5.03 -11.43
C VAL A 108 6.29 5.48 -10.90
N LYS A 109 7.40 5.27 -11.64
CA LYS A 109 8.73 5.74 -11.22
C LYS A 109 8.77 7.26 -11.00
N LYS A 110 8.09 8.05 -11.85
CA LYS A 110 7.98 9.50 -11.65
C LYS A 110 7.21 9.87 -10.37
N ILE A 111 6.17 9.11 -10.01
CA ILE A 111 5.43 9.29 -8.76
C ILE A 111 6.35 9.01 -7.56
N LEU A 112 7.04 7.86 -7.57
CA LEU A 112 7.95 7.46 -6.50
C LEU A 112 9.07 8.48 -6.26
N ASN A 113 9.63 9.04 -7.34
CA ASN A 113 10.70 10.04 -7.23
C ASN A 113 10.27 11.34 -6.53
N LYS A 114 8.98 11.66 -6.56
CA LYS A 114 8.42 12.86 -5.90
C LYS A 114 8.06 12.62 -4.45
N MET A 115 8.01 11.38 -3.99
CA MET A 115 7.69 11.05 -2.60
C MET A 115 8.82 11.45 -1.66
N THR A 116 8.48 11.96 -0.49
CA THR A 116 9.41 12.08 0.63
C THR A 116 9.81 10.68 1.10
N ASN A 117 10.89 10.57 1.89
CA ASN A 117 11.32 9.28 2.43
C ASN A 117 10.23 8.63 3.30
N TYR A 118 9.44 9.42 4.05
CA TYR A 118 8.34 8.92 4.88
C TYR A 118 7.21 8.36 4.01
N HIS A 119 6.78 9.11 2.98
CA HIS A 119 5.76 8.64 2.03
C HIS A 119 6.22 7.40 1.25
N LEU A 120 7.49 7.39 0.80
CA LEU A 120 8.05 6.25 0.10
C LEU A 120 8.11 5.00 0.97
N THR A 121 8.46 5.17 2.27
CA THR A 121 8.45 4.08 3.26
C THR A 121 7.04 3.51 3.42
N ALA A 122 6.06 4.38 3.71
CA ALA A 122 4.68 3.95 3.86
C ALA A 122 4.18 3.25 2.59
N PHE A 123 4.41 3.85 1.42
CA PHE A 123 4.00 3.29 0.14
C PHE A 123 4.63 1.92 -0.14
N TYR A 124 5.92 1.77 0.12
CA TYR A 124 6.63 0.50 -0.05
C TYR A 124 6.02 -0.63 0.78
N PHE A 125 5.77 -0.37 2.07
CA PHE A 125 5.19 -1.39 2.93
C PHE A 125 3.71 -1.61 2.65
N LEU A 126 2.94 -0.58 2.25
CA LEU A 126 1.56 -0.73 1.79
C LEU A 126 1.49 -1.61 0.54
N VAL A 127 2.33 -1.37 -0.47
CA VAL A 127 2.38 -2.21 -1.67
C VAL A 127 2.68 -3.67 -1.32
N LYS A 128 3.65 -3.91 -0.44
CA LYS A 128 4.00 -5.28 -0.02
C LYS A 128 2.90 -5.99 0.75
N ILE A 129 2.15 -5.28 1.59
CA ILE A 129 1.13 -5.90 2.43
C ILE A 129 -0.22 -6.07 1.71
N THR A 130 -0.52 -5.17 0.76
CA THR A 130 -1.74 -5.22 -0.06
C THR A 130 -1.55 -5.99 -1.37
N ASN A 131 -0.31 -6.27 -1.77
CA ASN A 131 0.07 -6.76 -3.10
C ASN A 131 -0.49 -5.88 -4.23
N SER A 132 -0.62 -4.54 -3.98
CA SER A 132 -1.23 -3.63 -4.94
C SER A 132 -0.66 -2.22 -4.86
N ILE A 133 -0.06 -1.76 -5.95
CA ILE A 133 0.29 -0.35 -6.18
C ILE A 133 -0.98 0.49 -6.26
N ILE A 134 -2.01 -0.03 -6.91
CA ILE A 134 -3.27 0.65 -7.18
C ILE A 134 -3.99 0.99 -5.88
N ILE A 135 -4.17 0.03 -4.96
CA ILE A 135 -4.77 0.28 -3.64
C ILE A 135 -3.90 1.24 -2.83
N SER A 136 -2.58 1.06 -2.86
CA SER A 136 -1.65 1.90 -2.11
C SER A 136 -1.64 3.36 -2.59
N LEU A 137 -1.74 3.61 -3.90
CA LEU A 137 -1.92 4.97 -4.45
C LEU A 137 -3.24 5.60 -3.99
N ASN A 138 -4.32 4.83 -3.98
CA ASN A 138 -5.60 5.32 -3.49
C ASN A 138 -5.58 5.63 -1.99
N LEU A 139 -4.85 4.86 -1.18
CA LEU A 139 -4.69 5.14 0.24
C LEU A 139 -3.94 6.44 0.52
N LEU A 140 -2.90 6.75 -0.27
CA LEU A 140 -2.09 7.93 -0.04
C LEU A 140 -2.64 9.21 -0.70
N PHE A 141 -3.42 9.10 -1.78
CA PHE A 141 -3.78 10.26 -2.60
C PHE A 141 -5.30 10.42 -2.82
N ASN A 142 -6.10 9.56 -2.22
CA ASN A 142 -7.55 9.61 -2.27
C ASN A 142 -8.09 9.32 -0.86
N ASP A 143 -9.16 9.98 -0.43
CA ASP A 143 -9.77 9.77 0.89
C ASP A 143 -10.34 8.34 1.10
N THR A 144 -9.58 7.34 0.66
CA THR A 144 -9.94 5.94 0.80
C THR A 144 -9.78 5.51 2.26
N LYS A 145 -10.90 5.13 2.88
CA LYS A 145 -10.88 4.64 4.26
C LYS A 145 -9.99 3.40 4.38
N ALA A 146 -9.01 3.44 5.27
CA ALA A 146 -8.05 2.35 5.48
C ALA A 146 -8.72 0.98 5.72
N GLY A 147 -9.79 0.94 6.51
CA GLY A 147 -10.55 -0.28 6.75
C GLY A 147 -11.22 -0.87 5.50
N LEU A 148 -11.61 -0.02 4.53
CA LEU A 148 -12.14 -0.47 3.24
C LEU A 148 -11.02 -1.01 2.36
N ALA A 149 -9.91 -0.27 2.23
CA ALA A 149 -8.75 -0.69 1.46
C ALA A 149 -8.17 -2.02 1.95
N TRP A 150 -8.13 -2.24 3.28
CA TRP A 150 -7.75 -3.53 3.86
C TRP A 150 -8.66 -4.66 3.40
N LYS A 151 -9.99 -4.47 3.46
CA LYS A 151 -10.96 -5.47 2.99
C LYS A 151 -10.83 -5.73 1.48
N ASP A 152 -10.56 -4.69 0.71
CA ASP A 152 -10.44 -4.78 -0.75
C ASP A 152 -9.14 -5.47 -1.17
N SER A 153 -8.04 -5.22 -0.48
CA SER A 153 -6.77 -5.93 -0.73
C SER A 153 -6.83 -7.42 -0.36
N ASN A 154 -7.75 -7.80 0.51
CA ASN A 154 -7.94 -9.19 0.96
C ASN A 154 -9.26 -9.80 0.46
N LEU A 155 -9.84 -9.27 -0.63
CA LEU A 155 -11.15 -9.69 -1.14
C LEU A 155 -11.22 -11.18 -1.45
N GLU A 156 -10.21 -11.72 -2.13
CA GLU A 156 -10.15 -13.14 -2.49
C GLU A 156 -9.95 -14.03 -1.27
N TYR A 157 -9.15 -13.59 -0.30
CA TYR A 157 -9.00 -14.31 0.97
C TYR A 157 -10.33 -14.39 1.73
N GLU A 158 -11.05 -13.27 1.87
CA GLU A 158 -12.35 -13.24 2.54
C GLU A 158 -13.41 -14.07 1.79
N TYR A 159 -13.40 -14.03 0.46
CA TYR A 159 -14.26 -14.90 -0.35
C TYR A 159 -13.94 -16.37 -0.13
N ASN A 160 -12.69 -16.78 -0.23
CA ASN A 160 -12.28 -18.18 -0.04
C ASN A 160 -12.59 -18.65 1.38
N LYS A 161 -12.38 -17.82 2.40
CA LYS A 161 -12.75 -18.08 3.78
C LYS A 161 -14.25 -18.30 3.95
N SER A 162 -15.09 -17.56 3.24
CA SER A 162 -16.56 -17.74 3.30
C SER A 162 -17.02 -19.06 2.69
N VAL A 163 -16.25 -19.60 1.72
CA VAL A 163 -16.56 -20.87 1.03
C VAL A 163 -15.97 -22.08 1.73
N TRP A 164 -14.72 -21.98 2.20
CA TRP A 164 -13.92 -23.12 2.67
C TRP A 164 -13.65 -23.11 4.17
N GLY A 165 -14.01 -22.04 4.88
CA GLY A 165 -13.61 -21.80 6.26
C GLY A 165 -12.19 -21.21 6.39
N GLU A 166 -11.76 -21.06 7.62
CA GLU A 166 -10.46 -20.46 7.96
C GLU A 166 -9.74 -21.31 9.01
N ASP A 167 -8.49 -21.67 8.75
CA ASP A 167 -7.66 -22.32 9.76
C ASP A 167 -7.03 -21.29 10.73
N SER A 168 -6.57 -21.78 11.90
CA SER A 168 -6.06 -20.93 12.97
C SER A 168 -4.76 -20.20 12.61
N GLU A 169 -3.90 -20.79 11.79
CA GLU A 169 -2.64 -20.19 11.37
C GLU A 169 -2.88 -19.06 10.37
N SER A 170 -3.73 -19.30 9.36
CA SER A 170 -4.16 -18.28 8.40
C SER A 170 -4.79 -17.08 9.10
N LYS A 171 -5.66 -17.33 10.09
CA LYS A 171 -6.27 -16.27 10.91
C LYS A 171 -5.24 -15.47 11.68
N LYS A 172 -4.27 -16.12 12.35
CA LYS A 172 -3.20 -15.45 13.07
C LYS A 172 -2.38 -14.57 12.15
N ASN A 173 -1.96 -15.10 11.00
CA ASN A 173 -1.17 -14.37 10.02
C ASN A 173 -1.93 -13.17 9.44
N PHE A 174 -3.23 -13.32 9.17
CA PHE A 174 -4.09 -12.22 8.72
C PHE A 174 -4.19 -11.11 9.75
N LEU A 175 -4.34 -11.43 11.04
CA LEU A 175 -4.40 -10.44 12.13
C LEU A 175 -3.07 -9.70 12.32
N LEU A 176 -1.93 -10.39 12.23
CA LEU A 176 -0.61 -9.77 12.30
C LEU A 176 -0.39 -8.79 11.13
N LYS A 177 -0.74 -9.20 9.91
CA LYS A 177 -0.67 -8.32 8.75
C LYS A 177 -1.59 -7.10 8.91
N LYS A 178 -2.82 -7.28 9.42
CA LYS A 178 -3.76 -6.20 9.66
C LYS A 178 -3.22 -5.19 10.67
N SER A 179 -2.61 -5.67 11.75
CA SER A 179 -1.97 -4.80 12.75
C SER A 179 -0.87 -3.96 12.10
N PHE A 180 0.04 -4.59 11.36
CA PHE A 180 1.11 -3.86 10.68
C PHE A 180 0.58 -2.88 9.63
N PHE A 181 -0.46 -3.24 8.87
CA PHE A 181 -1.13 -2.32 7.97
C PHE A 181 -1.65 -1.07 8.70
N THR A 182 -2.27 -1.25 9.87
CA THR A 182 -2.76 -0.14 10.70
C THR A 182 -1.59 0.74 11.18
N ASP A 183 -0.47 0.14 11.55
CA ASP A 183 0.72 0.89 12.00
C ASP A 183 1.31 1.74 10.85
N ILE A 184 1.29 1.23 9.60
CA ILE A 184 1.72 2.01 8.43
C ILE A 184 0.79 3.21 8.19
N ILE A 185 -0.52 3.03 8.32
CA ILE A 185 -1.49 4.12 8.16
C ILE A 185 -1.27 5.19 9.25
N ASN A 186 -1.10 4.79 10.50
CA ASN A 186 -0.81 5.71 11.59
C ASN A 186 0.52 6.44 11.39
N PHE A 187 1.53 5.75 10.84
CA PHE A 187 2.82 6.33 10.53
C PHE A 187 2.69 7.47 9.49
N ILE A 188 2.01 7.23 8.37
CA ILE A 188 1.89 8.27 7.34
C ILE A 188 0.99 9.43 7.80
N SER A 189 -0.13 9.15 8.48
CA SER A 189 -1.02 10.20 9.00
C SER A 189 -0.29 11.15 9.95
N PHE A 190 0.67 10.64 10.74
CA PHE A 190 1.49 11.47 11.62
C PHE A 190 2.32 12.52 10.83
N PHE A 191 2.87 12.14 9.65
CA PHE A 191 3.67 13.05 8.84
C PHE A 191 2.84 13.94 7.92
N ASP A 192 1.60 13.56 7.59
CA ASP A 192 0.69 14.41 6.82
C ASP A 192 0.15 15.56 7.67
N GLU A 193 -0.11 15.35 8.96
CA GLU A 193 -0.53 16.41 9.89
C GLU A 193 0.55 17.49 10.06
N GLU A 194 1.84 17.15 9.98
CA GLU A 194 2.95 18.10 10.11
C GLU A 194 3.11 19.04 8.89
N GLN A 195 2.49 18.76 7.76
CA GLN A 195 2.58 19.65 6.59
C GLN A 195 1.60 20.83 6.65
N TYR A 196 0.64 20.81 7.57
CA TYR A 196 -0.41 21.83 7.73
C TYR A 196 -0.19 22.76 8.94
N GLU A 197 0.87 22.58 9.74
CA GLU A 197 1.33 23.51 10.79
C GLU A 197 2.55 24.33 10.31
#